data_f5abc10b34af293beed7777e146bf516
#
_entry.id   f5abc10b34af293beed7777e146bf516
#
_cell.length_a   1.000
_cell.length_b   1.000
_cell.length_c   1.000
_cell.angle_alpha   90.00
_cell.angle_beta   90.00
_cell.angle_gamma   90.00
#
_symmetry.space_group_name_H-M   'P 1'
#
loop_
_entity.id
_entity.type
_entity.pdbx_description
1 polymer ?
#
loop_
_entity_poly.entity_id
_entity_poly.type
_entity_poly.pdbx_seq_one_letter_code
_entity_poly.pdbx_strand_id
1 'polypeptide(L)'
;MPDTSARSPICTVDVVLLTLQQGALHVALLRRERAPFAGALALPGGYIHVGEDADAHASAARVLREKAGLQSPYLEQLATFSGAVRDPRGWSLAVAYCALVPPELLTTAPLTLTPVAELPALPFDHRAMVDAAVARVRSKSQYS
;
A
#
# COMPACT_ATOMS: atom_id res chain seq x y z
N MET A 1 25.79 26.28 -13.84
CA MET A 1 24.48 26.06 -14.45
C MET A 1 23.67 25.09 -13.61
N PRO A 2 22.47 25.47 -13.25
CA PRO A 2 21.67 24.53 -12.46
C PRO A 2 21.37 23.27 -13.28
N ASP A 3 21.40 22.16 -12.61
CA ASP A 3 21.05 20.90 -13.22
C ASP A 3 19.55 20.83 -13.36
N THR A 4 19.05 20.99 -14.60
CA THR A 4 17.63 20.99 -14.89
C THR A 4 17.00 19.60 -14.79
N SER A 5 17.83 18.53 -14.69
CA SER A 5 17.33 17.17 -14.47
C SER A 5 17.13 16.83 -13.00
N ALA A 6 17.65 17.68 -12.09
CA ALA A 6 17.58 17.46 -10.66
C ALA A 6 16.16 17.78 -10.16
N ARG A 7 15.30 16.79 -10.18
CA ARG A 7 13.93 16.88 -9.68
C ARG A 7 13.80 16.05 -8.41
N SER A 8 12.95 16.52 -7.51
CA SER A 8 12.64 15.76 -6.30
C SER A 8 11.88 14.49 -6.70
N PRO A 9 12.21 13.36 -6.11
CA PRO A 9 11.42 12.15 -6.33
C PRO A 9 10.03 12.31 -5.75
N ILE A 10 9.09 11.56 -6.32
CA ILE A 10 7.75 11.43 -5.74
C ILE A 10 7.87 10.45 -4.58
N CYS A 11 7.51 10.90 -3.37
CA CYS A 11 7.59 10.05 -2.17
C CYS A 11 6.20 9.70 -1.70
N THR A 12 5.92 8.40 -1.64
CA THR A 12 4.60 7.88 -1.25
C THR A 12 4.74 6.75 -0.22
N VAL A 13 3.60 6.39 0.37
CA VAL A 13 3.47 5.18 1.17
C VAL A 13 2.35 4.34 0.57
N ASP A 14 2.46 3.03 0.72
CA ASP A 14 1.40 2.08 0.35
C ASP A 14 1.24 1.07 1.47
N VAL A 15 0.02 0.58 1.68
CA VAL A 15 -0.27 -0.32 2.78
C VAL A 15 -0.91 -1.59 2.26
N VAL A 16 -0.31 -2.73 2.59
CA VAL A 16 -0.86 -4.05 2.26
C VAL A 16 -1.51 -4.62 3.52
N LEU A 17 -2.83 -4.52 3.57
CA LEU A 17 -3.61 -5.13 4.65
C LEU A 17 -4.08 -6.49 4.20
N LEU A 18 -3.56 -7.53 4.82
CA LEU A 18 -3.93 -8.91 4.55
C LEU A 18 -4.86 -9.41 5.65
N THR A 19 -5.78 -10.28 5.29
CA THR A 19 -6.65 -10.97 6.25
C THR A 19 -6.93 -12.38 5.79
N LEU A 20 -7.17 -13.26 6.75
CA LEU A 20 -7.64 -14.62 6.46
C LEU A 20 -9.16 -14.61 6.50
N GLN A 21 -9.77 -15.05 5.42
CA GLN A 21 -11.21 -15.17 5.31
C GLN A 21 -11.54 -16.44 4.54
N GLN A 22 -12.36 -17.30 5.13
CA GLN A 22 -12.72 -18.58 4.52
C GLN A 22 -11.50 -19.42 4.10
N GLY A 23 -10.46 -19.39 4.95
CA GLY A 23 -9.25 -20.19 4.73
C GLY A 23 -8.28 -19.65 3.70
N ALA A 24 -8.51 -18.46 3.15
CA ALA A 24 -7.67 -17.88 2.12
C ALA A 24 -7.25 -16.45 2.48
N LEU A 25 -6.05 -16.08 2.04
CA LEU A 25 -5.59 -14.70 2.21
C LEU A 25 -6.32 -13.78 1.23
N HIS A 26 -6.80 -12.67 1.78
CA HIS A 26 -7.40 -11.58 1.02
C HIS A 26 -6.60 -10.31 1.27
N VAL A 27 -6.61 -9.41 0.30
CA VAL A 27 -5.97 -8.09 0.43
C VAL A 27 -7.04 -7.02 0.28
N ALA A 28 -6.89 -5.94 1.06
CA ALA A 28 -7.80 -4.81 1.03
C ALA A 28 -7.39 -3.82 -0.06
N LEU A 29 -8.29 -3.56 -0.98
CA LEU A 29 -8.07 -2.66 -2.11
C LEU A 29 -9.06 -1.51 -2.06
N LEU A 30 -8.65 -0.37 -2.61
CA LEU A 30 -9.49 0.82 -2.79
C LEU A 30 -9.53 1.18 -4.26
N ARG A 31 -10.68 1.68 -4.73
CA ARG A 31 -10.80 2.20 -6.07
C ARG A 31 -10.15 3.58 -6.15
N ARG A 32 -9.26 3.76 -7.09
CA ARG A 32 -8.60 5.06 -7.30
C ARG A 32 -9.59 6.04 -7.89
N GLU A 33 -9.60 7.25 -7.34
CA GLU A 33 -10.47 8.33 -7.83
C GLU A 33 -9.75 9.26 -8.79
N ARG A 34 -8.43 9.28 -8.80
CA ARG A 34 -7.61 10.22 -9.56
C ARG A 34 -6.64 9.51 -10.49
N ALA A 35 -6.25 10.25 -11.54
CA ALA A 35 -5.17 9.83 -12.42
C ALA A 35 -3.84 9.80 -11.65
N PRO A 36 -2.88 8.93 -12.02
CA PRO A 36 -3.02 7.90 -13.04
C PRO A 36 -3.87 6.73 -12.56
N PHE A 37 -4.38 5.95 -13.53
CA PHE A 37 -5.16 4.74 -13.25
C PHE A 37 -6.47 4.98 -12.51
N ALA A 38 -7.15 6.10 -12.77
CA ALA A 38 -8.47 6.37 -12.18
C ALA A 38 -9.41 5.20 -12.47
N GLY A 39 -10.15 4.75 -11.43
CA GLY A 39 -11.07 3.62 -11.54
C GLY A 39 -10.46 2.26 -11.26
N ALA A 40 -9.13 2.14 -11.21
CA ALA A 40 -8.49 0.87 -10.88
C ALA A 40 -8.52 0.60 -9.38
N LEU A 41 -8.65 -0.68 -9.01
CA LEU A 41 -8.44 -1.10 -7.64
C LEU A 41 -6.95 -1.09 -7.32
N ALA A 42 -6.58 -0.56 -6.17
CA ALA A 42 -5.20 -0.37 -5.77
C ALA A 42 -5.05 -0.50 -4.27
N LEU A 43 -3.82 -0.64 -3.81
CA LEU A 43 -3.52 -0.59 -2.38
C LEU A 43 -3.84 0.82 -1.84
N PRO A 44 -4.31 0.92 -0.59
CA PRO A 44 -4.38 2.22 0.08
C PRO A 44 -3.00 2.86 0.07
N GLY A 45 -2.90 4.09 -0.38
CA GLY A 45 -1.62 4.79 -0.45
C GLY A 45 -1.81 6.27 -0.71
N GLY A 46 -0.72 6.99 -0.67
CA GLY A 46 -0.74 8.43 -0.92
C GLY A 46 0.61 9.07 -0.72
N TYR A 47 0.67 10.34 -1.03
CA TYR A 47 1.88 11.14 -0.84
C TYR A 47 2.23 11.28 0.65
N ILE A 48 3.53 11.35 0.93
CA ILE A 48 4.01 11.78 2.23
C ILE A 48 3.75 13.28 2.35
N HIS A 49 3.14 13.71 3.45
CA HIS A 49 2.86 15.11 3.73
C HIS A 49 3.89 15.64 4.73
N VAL A 50 4.89 16.33 4.24
CA VAL A 50 6.01 16.77 5.10
C VAL A 50 5.58 17.71 6.22
N GLY A 51 4.47 18.41 6.05
CA GLY A 51 3.95 19.33 7.08
C GLY A 51 3.11 18.65 8.16
N GLU A 52 2.68 17.40 7.93
CA GLU A 52 1.78 16.69 8.85
C GLU A 52 2.39 15.39 9.38
N ASP A 53 3.13 14.68 8.53
CA ASP A 53 3.60 13.35 8.84
C ASP A 53 4.98 13.41 9.48
N ALA A 54 5.09 12.94 10.72
CA ALA A 54 6.38 12.93 11.42
C ALA A 54 7.40 12.01 10.76
N ASP A 55 6.91 10.91 10.15
CA ASP A 55 7.74 9.94 9.44
C ASP A 55 6.86 9.14 8.45
N ALA A 56 7.47 8.20 7.73
CA ALA A 56 6.72 7.40 6.75
C ALA A 56 5.65 6.54 7.43
N HIS A 57 5.91 6.02 8.61
CA HIS A 57 4.92 5.24 9.35
C HIS A 57 3.68 6.08 9.68
N ALA A 58 3.89 7.32 10.13
CA ALA A 58 2.78 8.24 10.40
C ALA A 58 2.00 8.55 9.13
N SER A 59 2.68 8.66 7.99
CA SER A 59 2.03 8.85 6.70
C SER A 59 1.11 7.67 6.37
N ALA A 60 1.59 6.44 6.56
CA ALA A 60 0.79 5.24 6.32
C ALA A 60 -0.45 5.20 7.22
N ALA A 61 -0.30 5.54 8.50
CA ALA A 61 -1.42 5.59 9.44
C ALA A 61 -2.46 6.64 9.02
N ARG A 62 -1.98 7.81 8.60
CA ARG A 62 -2.88 8.88 8.11
C ARG A 62 -3.65 8.45 6.87
N VAL A 63 -2.97 7.79 5.93
CA VAL A 63 -3.61 7.30 4.70
C VAL A 63 -4.74 6.32 5.05
N LEU A 64 -4.51 5.40 5.96
CA LEU A 64 -5.55 4.46 6.37
C LEU A 64 -6.73 5.17 7.03
N ARG A 65 -6.46 6.15 7.87
CA ARG A 65 -7.52 6.92 8.53
C ARG A 65 -8.33 7.73 7.52
N GLU A 66 -7.66 8.44 6.64
CA GLU A 66 -8.34 9.35 5.70
C GLU A 66 -9.01 8.62 4.55
N LYS A 67 -8.39 7.59 4.00
CA LYS A 67 -8.90 6.92 2.80
C LYS A 67 -9.74 5.69 3.09
N ALA A 68 -9.46 5.00 4.18
CA ALA A 68 -10.16 3.76 4.51
C ALA A 68 -10.99 3.85 5.78
N GLY A 69 -10.93 4.96 6.50
CA GLY A 69 -11.68 5.11 7.75
C GLY A 69 -11.21 4.17 8.85
N LEU A 70 -9.97 3.71 8.77
CA LEU A 70 -9.43 2.74 9.72
C LEU A 70 -8.51 3.40 10.71
N GLN A 71 -8.65 3.03 11.99
CA GLN A 71 -7.60 3.29 12.94
C GLN A 71 -6.46 2.32 12.63
N SER A 72 -5.23 2.86 12.51
CA SER A 72 -4.10 2.07 12.06
C SER A 72 -3.83 0.89 13.00
N PRO A 73 -3.77 -0.34 12.48
CA PRO A 73 -3.23 -1.47 13.22
C PRO A 73 -1.72 -1.33 13.36
N TYR A 74 -1.09 -2.25 14.04
CA TYR A 74 0.37 -2.33 14.01
C TYR A 74 0.83 -2.61 12.57
N LEU A 75 1.63 -1.69 12.03
CA LEU A 75 2.14 -1.80 10.67
C LEU A 75 3.62 -2.13 10.71
N GLU A 76 4.01 -3.12 9.93
CA GLU A 76 5.42 -3.48 9.74
C GLU A 76 5.91 -2.91 8.42
N GLN A 77 7.07 -2.28 8.44
CA GLN A 77 7.67 -1.81 7.20
C GLN A 77 8.10 -3.03 6.38
N LEU A 78 7.60 -3.10 5.17
CA LEU A 78 7.81 -4.24 4.29
C LEU A 78 9.08 -4.06 3.45
N ALA A 79 9.11 -3.01 2.66
CA ALA A 79 10.21 -2.71 1.75
C ALA A 79 10.01 -1.34 1.15
N THR A 80 11.04 -0.84 0.49
CA THR A 80 10.96 0.35 -0.35
C THR A 80 10.99 -0.06 -1.81
N PHE A 81 10.07 0.49 -2.60
CA PHE A 81 9.98 0.26 -4.03
C PHE A 81 10.28 1.57 -4.74
N SER A 82 11.28 1.56 -5.63
CA SER A 82 11.73 2.83 -6.21
C SER A 82 12.16 2.65 -7.65
N GLY A 83 12.20 3.76 -8.37
CA GLY A 83 12.73 3.77 -9.71
C GLY A 83 12.08 4.78 -10.64
N ALA A 84 12.60 4.86 -11.85
CA ALA A 84 12.21 5.85 -12.84
C ALA A 84 10.94 5.48 -13.61
N VAL A 85 10.56 4.21 -13.64
CA VAL A 85 9.50 3.73 -14.54
C VAL A 85 8.31 3.09 -13.82
N ARG A 86 8.37 2.93 -12.51
CA ARG A 86 7.28 2.29 -11.75
C ARG A 86 6.02 3.15 -11.64
N ASP A 87 6.16 4.46 -11.81
CA ASP A 87 5.09 5.44 -11.71
C ASP A 87 5.18 6.33 -12.94
N PRO A 88 4.10 6.44 -13.74
CA PRO A 88 4.14 7.27 -14.96
C PRO A 88 4.36 8.75 -14.68
N ARG A 89 4.16 9.23 -13.44
CA ARG A 89 4.39 10.62 -13.08
C ARG A 89 5.86 10.99 -12.95
N GLY A 90 6.76 10.00 -12.80
CA GLY A 90 8.18 10.24 -12.71
C GLY A 90 8.89 9.34 -11.73
N TRP A 91 10.14 9.67 -11.45
CA TRP A 91 10.97 8.93 -10.50
C TRP A 91 10.29 8.91 -9.13
N SER A 92 10.06 7.74 -8.58
CA SER A 92 9.29 7.63 -7.35
C SER A 92 9.91 6.64 -6.38
N LEU A 93 9.57 6.85 -5.11
CA LEU A 93 10.00 6.02 -4.00
C LEU A 93 8.77 5.80 -3.11
N ALA A 94 8.35 4.56 -2.97
CA ALA A 94 7.23 4.18 -2.13
C ALA A 94 7.72 3.32 -0.98
N VAL A 95 7.40 3.72 0.25
CA VAL A 95 7.64 2.89 1.43
C VAL A 95 6.38 2.07 1.66
N ALA A 96 6.50 0.75 1.55
CA ALA A 96 5.37 -0.16 1.72
C ALA A 96 5.34 -0.71 3.13
N TYR A 97 4.14 -0.74 3.70
CA TYR A 97 3.86 -1.30 5.02
C TYR A 97 2.88 -2.45 4.86
N CYS A 98 2.90 -3.39 5.80
CA CYS A 98 1.95 -4.49 5.79
C CYS A 98 1.48 -4.85 7.19
N ALA A 99 0.33 -5.49 7.25
CA ALA A 99 -0.21 -6.07 8.47
C ALA A 99 -1.14 -7.22 8.11
N LEU A 100 -1.16 -8.25 8.95
CA LEU A 100 -2.19 -9.28 8.91
C LEU A 100 -3.18 -8.95 10.03
N VAL A 101 -4.43 -8.71 9.67
CA VAL A 101 -5.45 -8.23 10.61
C VAL A 101 -6.69 -9.13 10.56
N PRO A 102 -7.50 -9.15 11.63
CA PRO A 102 -8.77 -9.85 11.58
C PRO A 102 -9.71 -9.23 10.54
N PRO A 103 -10.53 -10.03 9.86
CA PRO A 103 -11.43 -9.48 8.83
C PRO A 103 -12.44 -8.48 9.37
N GLU A 104 -12.79 -8.56 10.66
CA GLU A 104 -13.73 -7.63 11.27
C GLU A 104 -13.25 -6.18 11.23
N LEU A 105 -11.94 -5.94 11.18
CA LEU A 105 -11.39 -4.59 11.09
C LEU A 105 -11.58 -3.98 9.70
N LEU A 106 -11.91 -4.79 8.70
CA LEU A 106 -11.96 -4.34 7.31
C LEU A 106 -13.37 -4.26 6.74
N THR A 107 -14.41 -4.49 7.57
CA THR A 107 -15.79 -4.58 7.10
C THR A 107 -16.50 -3.24 6.94
N THR A 108 -16.06 -2.20 7.64
CA THR A 108 -16.73 -0.91 7.68
C THR A 108 -16.17 0.12 6.71
N ALA A 109 -15.01 -0.14 6.17
CA ALA A 109 -14.30 0.80 5.31
C ALA A 109 -14.75 0.63 3.85
N PRO A 110 -14.47 1.62 2.97
CA PRO A 110 -14.75 1.48 1.53
C PRO A 110 -13.76 0.54 0.85
N LEU A 111 -13.37 -0.52 1.54
CA LEU A 111 -12.38 -1.47 1.06
C LEU A 111 -13.06 -2.63 0.35
N THR A 112 -12.44 -3.09 -0.73
CA THR A 112 -12.81 -4.32 -1.41
C THR A 112 -11.82 -5.40 -0.99
N LEU A 113 -12.30 -6.43 -0.31
CA LEU A 113 -11.46 -7.58 0.04
C LEU A 113 -11.42 -8.51 -1.16
N THR A 114 -10.21 -8.75 -1.66
CA THR A 114 -10.00 -9.56 -2.86
C THR A 114 -9.09 -10.74 -2.52
N PRO A 115 -9.48 -11.98 -2.88
CA PRO A 115 -8.58 -13.10 -2.68
C PRO A 115 -7.26 -12.86 -3.40
N VAL A 116 -6.15 -13.09 -2.71
CA VAL A 116 -4.82 -12.89 -3.31
C VAL A 116 -4.64 -13.75 -4.56
N ALA A 117 -5.24 -14.95 -4.56
CA ALA A 117 -5.18 -15.86 -5.73
C ALA A 117 -5.96 -15.35 -6.94
N GLU A 118 -6.82 -14.33 -6.77
CA GLU A 118 -7.71 -13.83 -7.82
C GLU A 118 -7.55 -12.33 -8.03
N LEU A 119 -6.36 -11.78 -7.81
CA LEU A 119 -6.13 -10.36 -7.97
C LEU A 119 -6.31 -9.91 -9.41
N PRO A 120 -7.03 -8.78 -9.63
CA PRO A 120 -7.02 -8.15 -10.94
C PRO A 120 -5.64 -7.53 -11.21
N ALA A 121 -5.44 -6.99 -12.42
CA ALA A 121 -4.25 -6.20 -12.69
C ALA A 121 -4.25 -4.98 -11.78
N LEU A 122 -3.18 -4.80 -11.02
CA LEU A 122 -3.03 -3.66 -10.12
C LEU A 122 -2.14 -2.59 -10.76
N PRO A 123 -2.42 -1.30 -10.48
CA PRO A 123 -1.59 -0.22 -11.00
C PRO A 123 -0.22 -0.20 -10.32
N PHE A 124 0.71 0.54 -10.94
CA PHE A 124 2.07 0.67 -10.43
C PHE A 124 2.71 -0.72 -10.29
N ASP A 125 3.47 -0.91 -9.24
CA ASP A 125 4.01 -2.21 -8.86
C ASP A 125 3.33 -2.77 -7.60
N HIS A 126 2.05 -2.45 -7.40
CA HIS A 126 1.29 -2.91 -6.25
C HIS A 126 1.24 -4.43 -6.16
N ARG A 127 1.23 -5.13 -7.30
CA ARG A 127 1.29 -6.60 -7.29
C ARG A 127 2.56 -7.11 -6.61
N ALA A 128 3.69 -6.48 -6.89
CA ALA A 128 4.95 -6.85 -6.26
C ALA A 128 4.91 -6.62 -4.75
N MET A 129 4.25 -5.54 -4.32
CA MET A 129 4.08 -5.27 -2.89
C MET A 129 3.21 -6.32 -2.21
N VAL A 130 2.11 -6.72 -2.84
CA VAL A 130 1.26 -7.79 -2.31
C VAL A 130 2.03 -9.10 -2.21
N ASP A 131 2.77 -9.46 -3.26
CA ASP A 131 3.55 -10.69 -3.26
C ASP A 131 4.59 -10.69 -2.14
N ALA A 132 5.25 -9.56 -1.91
CA ALA A 132 6.23 -9.43 -0.83
C ALA A 132 5.57 -9.56 0.55
N ALA A 133 4.39 -8.97 0.73
CA ALA A 133 3.65 -9.07 1.99
C ALA A 133 3.19 -10.50 2.26
N VAL A 134 2.69 -11.18 1.25
CA VAL A 134 2.28 -12.58 1.37
C VAL A 134 3.47 -13.45 1.75
N ALA A 135 4.62 -13.24 1.11
CA ALA A 135 5.83 -13.97 1.44
C ALA A 135 6.26 -13.72 2.89
N ARG A 136 6.15 -12.47 3.36
CA ARG A 136 6.48 -12.10 4.73
C ARG A 136 5.59 -12.82 5.73
N VAL A 137 4.29 -12.83 5.50
CA VAL A 137 3.33 -13.49 6.39
C VAL A 137 3.56 -14.99 6.42
N ARG A 138 3.78 -15.61 5.26
CA ARG A 138 4.06 -17.05 5.19
C ARG A 138 5.35 -17.42 5.88
N SER A 139 6.38 -16.60 5.74
CA SER A 139 7.65 -16.82 6.41
C SER A 139 7.50 -16.80 7.93
N LYS A 140 6.75 -15.83 8.46
CA LYS A 140 6.50 -15.73 9.90
C LYS A 140 5.73 -16.94 10.43
N SER A 141 4.72 -17.40 9.69
CA SER A 141 3.91 -18.52 10.16
C SER A 141 4.68 -19.84 10.21
N GLN A 142 5.79 -19.97 9.48
CA GLN A 142 6.67 -21.13 9.54
C GLN A 142 7.45 -21.21 10.85
N TYR A 143 7.59 -20.11 11.57
CA TYR A 143 8.39 -20.03 12.80
C TYR A 143 7.55 -19.86 14.07
N SER A 144 6.24 -19.84 13.90
CA SER A 144 5.32 -19.68 15.05
C SER A 144 4.90 -21.00 15.66
#